data_78afa6481a1b034399403032c60c2006
#
_entry.id   78afa6481a1b034399403032c60c2006
#
_cell.length_a   1.000
_cell.length_b   1.000
_cell.length_c   1.000
_cell.angle_alpha   90.00
_cell.angle_beta   90.00
_cell.angle_gamma   90.00
#
_symmetry.space_group_name_H-M   'P 1'
#
loop_
_entity.id
_entity.type
_entity.pdbx_description
1 polymer ?
#
loop_
_entity_poly.entity_id
_entity_poly.type
_entity_poly.pdbx_seq_one_letter_code
_entity_poly.pdbx_strand_id
1 'polypeptide(L)'
;LSPPARRNLVQRIGHRATYEINRVTVVTPAALVSTCFMVHRRRGMSRTQLAELATLLRDVLRQMGARLAPTIDHVGPINLRALEEAVGLLRDGKLVMQHGEGKDAVYTLPEERRVALEYYKNNIIHFFVPRALISAALLVREDERAVSEHALRERVRKISRLFKYEFMYRADTDFDEIFDDALRDMLNAGEVELLVDRVRPTDDLG
;
A
#
# COMPACT_ATOMS: atom_id res chain seq x y z
N LEU A 1 6.79 -7.34 -38.67
CA LEU A 1 7.50 -7.22 -37.38
C LEU A 1 8.41 -8.41 -37.18
N SER A 2 9.70 -8.21 -36.92
CA SER A 2 10.63 -9.28 -36.56
C SER A 2 10.18 -9.98 -35.26
N PRO A 3 10.53 -11.26 -35.01
CA PRO A 3 10.15 -11.97 -33.78
C PRO A 3 10.52 -11.23 -32.49
N PRO A 4 11.66 -10.54 -32.35
CA PRO A 4 11.95 -9.72 -31.18
C PRO A 4 11.01 -8.51 -31.05
N ALA A 5 10.75 -7.80 -32.15
CA ALA A 5 9.84 -6.64 -32.14
C ALA A 5 8.40 -7.03 -31.78
N ARG A 6 7.94 -8.21 -32.22
CA ARG A 6 6.63 -8.74 -31.84
C ARG A 6 6.56 -9.06 -30.35
N ARG A 7 7.60 -9.69 -29.78
CA ARG A 7 7.66 -9.96 -28.33
C ARG A 7 7.62 -8.67 -27.51
N ASN A 8 8.41 -7.68 -27.89
CA ASN A 8 8.42 -6.37 -27.21
C ASN A 8 7.04 -5.68 -27.27
N LEU A 9 6.38 -5.74 -28.42
CA LEU A 9 5.03 -5.17 -28.57
C LEU A 9 4.02 -5.87 -27.66
N VAL A 10 4.02 -7.21 -27.63
CA VAL A 10 3.13 -8.00 -26.76
C VAL A 10 3.37 -7.68 -25.29
N GLN A 11 4.65 -7.59 -24.85
CA GLN A 11 4.98 -7.20 -23.49
C GLN A 11 4.47 -5.80 -23.15
N ARG A 12 4.68 -4.82 -24.02
CA ARG A 12 4.19 -3.45 -23.80
C ARG A 12 2.68 -3.38 -23.68
N ILE A 13 1.96 -4.10 -24.55
CA ILE A 13 0.49 -4.19 -24.48
C ILE A 13 0.07 -4.85 -23.16
N GLY A 14 0.69 -5.95 -22.78
CA GLY A 14 0.40 -6.64 -21.52
C GLY A 14 0.64 -5.75 -20.30
N HIS A 15 1.78 -5.06 -20.24
CA HIS A 15 2.09 -4.11 -19.16
C HIS A 15 1.07 -2.98 -19.09
N ARG A 16 0.70 -2.38 -20.23
CA ARG A 16 -0.29 -1.31 -20.27
C ARG A 16 -1.66 -1.79 -19.82
N ALA A 17 -2.11 -2.95 -20.31
CA ALA A 17 -3.40 -3.54 -19.93
C ALA A 17 -3.45 -3.80 -18.40
N THR A 18 -2.41 -4.41 -17.83
CA THR A 18 -2.34 -4.67 -16.38
C THR A 18 -2.30 -3.37 -15.58
N TYR A 19 -1.55 -2.37 -16.03
CA TYR A 19 -1.52 -1.05 -15.39
C TYR A 19 -2.92 -0.40 -15.37
N GLU A 20 -3.63 -0.41 -16.51
CA GLU A 20 -4.96 0.17 -16.60
C GLU A 20 -5.99 -0.60 -15.75
N ILE A 21 -5.87 -1.92 -15.65
CA ILE A 21 -6.68 -2.73 -14.73
C ILE A 21 -6.44 -2.29 -13.28
N ASN A 22 -5.18 -2.17 -12.86
CA ASN A 22 -4.83 -1.70 -11.53
C ASN A 22 -5.36 -0.29 -11.24
N ARG A 23 -5.25 0.62 -12.22
CA ARG A 23 -5.71 2.01 -12.10
C ARG A 23 -7.22 2.14 -11.89
N VAL A 24 -8.03 1.23 -12.45
CA VAL A 24 -9.48 1.25 -12.28
C VAL A 24 -9.97 0.37 -11.14
N THR A 25 -9.06 -0.32 -10.46
CA THR A 25 -9.39 -1.16 -9.31
C THR A 25 -10.01 -0.32 -8.20
N VAL A 26 -11.12 -0.81 -7.65
CA VAL A 26 -11.82 -0.18 -6.53
C VAL A 26 -11.33 -0.79 -5.22
N VAL A 27 -10.91 0.06 -4.30
CA VAL A 27 -10.57 -0.35 -2.92
C VAL A 27 -11.85 -0.76 -2.20
N THR A 28 -11.98 -2.03 -1.93
CA THR A 28 -13.12 -2.58 -1.18
C THR A 28 -12.86 -2.59 0.31
N PRO A 29 -13.91 -2.58 1.18
CA PRO A 29 -13.74 -2.77 2.61
C PRO A 29 -12.96 -4.04 2.98
N ALA A 30 -13.18 -5.15 2.25
CA ALA A 30 -12.47 -6.40 2.50
C ALA A 30 -10.96 -6.29 2.18
N ALA A 31 -10.57 -5.63 1.09
CA ALA A 31 -9.18 -5.38 0.77
C ALA A 31 -8.51 -4.47 1.80
N LEU A 32 -9.21 -3.42 2.24
CA LEU A 32 -8.73 -2.49 3.27
C LEU A 32 -8.52 -3.20 4.61
N VAL A 33 -9.52 -3.94 5.11
CA VAL A 33 -9.47 -4.70 6.37
C VAL A 33 -8.37 -5.77 6.32
N SER A 34 -8.25 -6.49 5.21
CA SER A 34 -7.18 -7.48 5.02
C SER A 34 -5.79 -6.83 5.09
N THR A 35 -5.63 -5.65 4.51
CA THR A 35 -4.38 -4.89 4.61
C THR A 35 -4.10 -4.47 6.05
N CYS A 36 -5.10 -4.00 6.81
CA CYS A 36 -4.96 -3.70 8.23
C CYS A 36 -4.42 -4.90 9.01
N PHE A 37 -5.01 -6.08 8.83
CA PHE A 37 -4.53 -7.30 9.51
C PHE A 37 -3.12 -7.69 9.11
N MET A 38 -2.73 -7.48 7.85
CA MET A 38 -1.41 -7.86 7.35
C MET A 38 -0.29 -6.92 7.81
N VAL A 39 -0.57 -5.63 8.01
CA VAL A 39 0.43 -4.66 8.51
C VAL A 39 0.50 -4.63 10.04
N HIS A 40 -0.54 -5.10 10.72
CA HIS A 40 -0.55 -5.15 12.18
C HIS A 40 0.36 -6.26 12.71
N ARG A 41 1.42 -5.89 13.43
CA ARG A 41 2.47 -6.82 13.88
C ARG A 41 2.15 -7.53 15.20
N ARG A 42 1.11 -7.10 15.92
CA ARG A 42 0.72 -7.70 17.21
C ARG A 42 -0.18 -8.89 16.99
N ARG A 43 -0.27 -9.78 17.99
CA ARG A 43 -1.07 -11.01 17.91
C ARG A 43 -2.56 -10.78 17.74
N GLY A 44 -3.09 -9.68 18.28
CA GLY A 44 -4.51 -9.33 18.18
C GLY A 44 -4.70 -7.84 17.88
N MET A 45 -5.77 -7.52 17.17
CA MET A 45 -6.17 -6.15 16.84
C MET A 45 -7.55 -5.89 17.43
N SER A 46 -7.69 -4.86 18.26
CA SER A 46 -9.01 -4.46 18.76
C SER A 46 -9.85 -3.82 17.65
N ARG A 47 -11.16 -3.78 17.85
CA ARG A 47 -12.09 -3.09 16.94
C ARG A 47 -11.72 -1.61 16.72
N THR A 48 -11.29 -0.93 17.79
CA THR A 48 -10.87 0.47 17.74
C THR A 48 -9.60 0.62 16.91
N GLN A 49 -8.58 -0.20 17.17
CA GLN A 49 -7.33 -0.19 16.37
C GLN A 49 -7.59 -0.48 14.90
N LEU A 50 -8.49 -1.41 14.58
CA LEU A 50 -8.87 -1.68 13.20
C LEU A 50 -9.51 -0.46 12.55
N ALA A 51 -10.43 0.22 13.25
CA ALA A 51 -11.10 1.41 12.71
C ALA A 51 -10.13 2.58 12.48
N GLU A 52 -9.21 2.81 13.42
CA GLU A 52 -8.17 3.85 13.31
C GLU A 52 -7.24 3.57 12.14
N LEU A 53 -6.71 2.35 12.05
CA LEU A 53 -5.80 1.96 10.97
C LEU A 53 -6.50 1.96 9.61
N ALA A 54 -7.75 1.50 9.54
CA ALA A 54 -8.54 1.53 8.31
C ALA A 54 -8.84 2.97 7.86
N THR A 55 -9.10 3.89 8.80
CA THR A 55 -9.26 5.32 8.51
C THR A 55 -7.99 5.89 7.89
N LEU A 56 -6.85 5.64 8.54
CA LEU A 56 -5.53 6.10 8.05
C LEU A 56 -5.23 5.55 6.65
N LEU A 57 -5.33 4.25 6.45
CA LEU A 57 -5.04 3.63 5.14
C LEU A 57 -6.00 4.09 4.04
N ARG A 58 -7.28 4.28 4.33
CA ARG A 58 -8.25 4.84 3.40
C ARG A 58 -7.85 6.26 2.97
N ASP A 59 -7.45 7.10 3.91
CA ASP A 59 -7.10 8.49 3.61
C ASP A 59 -5.80 8.57 2.80
N VAL A 60 -4.82 7.73 3.10
CA VAL A 60 -3.61 7.58 2.29
C VAL A 60 -3.95 7.11 0.87
N LEU A 61 -4.80 6.10 0.72
CA LEU A 61 -5.24 5.61 -0.59
C LEU A 61 -5.98 6.69 -1.40
N ARG A 62 -6.82 7.50 -0.72
CA ARG A 62 -7.49 8.65 -1.35
C ARG A 62 -6.49 9.67 -1.86
N GLN A 63 -5.48 10.02 -1.08
CA GLN A 63 -4.40 10.94 -1.49
C GLN A 63 -3.63 10.40 -2.70
N MET A 64 -3.48 9.08 -2.81
CA MET A 64 -2.87 8.42 -3.97
C MET A 64 -3.80 8.30 -5.19
N GLY A 65 -5.00 8.90 -5.14
CA GLY A 65 -5.97 8.86 -6.23
C GLY A 65 -6.67 7.51 -6.42
N ALA A 66 -6.63 6.62 -5.42
CA ALA A 66 -7.32 5.34 -5.48
C ALA A 66 -8.85 5.54 -5.50
N ARG A 67 -9.54 4.73 -6.30
CA ARG A 67 -11.01 4.69 -6.30
C ARG A 67 -11.48 3.88 -5.11
N LEU A 68 -12.27 4.50 -4.24
CA LEU A 68 -12.81 3.85 -3.04
C LEU A 68 -14.23 3.34 -3.30
N ALA A 69 -14.59 2.23 -2.67
CA ALA A 69 -15.99 1.77 -2.65
C ALA A 69 -16.88 2.83 -1.96
N PRO A 70 -18.11 3.07 -2.42
CA PRO A 70 -18.99 4.11 -1.86
C PRO A 70 -19.22 4.00 -0.35
N THR A 71 -19.14 2.79 0.20
CA THR A 71 -19.32 2.53 1.63
C THR A 71 -18.19 3.04 2.50
N ILE A 72 -17.03 3.33 1.93
CA ILE A 72 -15.83 3.85 2.62
C ILE A 72 -15.33 5.18 2.04
N ASP A 73 -15.93 5.65 0.95
CA ASP A 73 -15.56 6.92 0.30
C ASP A 73 -16.28 8.12 0.91
N HIS A 74 -15.89 8.47 2.14
CA HIS A 74 -16.36 9.66 2.84
C HIS A 74 -15.24 10.24 3.70
N VAL A 75 -15.37 11.50 4.08
CA VAL A 75 -14.44 12.20 4.97
C VAL A 75 -14.81 11.91 6.43
N GLY A 76 -13.80 11.84 7.30
CA GLY A 76 -13.98 11.57 8.71
C GLY A 76 -13.77 10.09 9.08
N PRO A 77 -14.21 9.65 10.26
CA PRO A 77 -14.01 8.26 10.70
C PRO A 77 -14.59 7.25 9.73
N ILE A 78 -13.95 6.10 9.61
CA ILE A 78 -14.39 5.03 8.72
C ILE A 78 -15.80 4.54 9.09
N ASN A 79 -16.56 4.12 8.08
CA ASN A 79 -17.87 3.50 8.30
C ASN A 79 -17.70 2.15 9.01
N LEU A 80 -18.00 2.13 10.32
CA LEU A 80 -17.85 0.94 11.16
C LEU A 80 -18.69 -0.24 10.66
N ARG A 81 -19.89 0.03 10.12
CA ARG A 81 -20.75 -1.03 9.57
C ARG A 81 -20.07 -1.70 8.36
N ALA A 82 -19.48 -0.93 7.45
CA ALA A 82 -18.77 -1.49 6.32
C ALA A 82 -17.54 -2.32 6.74
N LEU A 83 -16.84 -1.90 7.83
CA LEU A 83 -15.75 -2.70 8.41
C LEU A 83 -16.26 -3.99 9.04
N GLU A 84 -17.35 -3.94 9.80
CA GLU A 84 -17.95 -5.11 10.44
C GLU A 84 -18.44 -6.13 9.42
N GLU A 85 -19.07 -5.68 8.36
CA GLU A 85 -19.49 -6.54 7.24
C GLU A 85 -18.27 -7.21 6.58
N ALA A 86 -17.19 -6.46 6.36
CA ALA A 86 -15.94 -7.00 5.80
C ALA A 86 -15.27 -8.00 6.74
N VAL A 87 -15.18 -7.69 8.04
CA VAL A 87 -14.68 -8.64 9.06
C VAL A 87 -15.55 -9.88 9.11
N GLY A 88 -16.89 -9.73 9.04
CA GLY A 88 -17.83 -10.84 8.98
C GLY A 88 -17.53 -11.79 7.84
N LEU A 89 -17.34 -11.28 6.62
CA LEU A 89 -16.95 -12.08 5.45
C LEU A 89 -15.65 -12.85 5.67
N LEU A 90 -14.62 -12.20 6.24
CA LEU A 90 -13.34 -12.85 6.51
C LEU A 90 -13.46 -13.91 7.62
N ARG A 91 -14.28 -13.67 8.64
CA ARG A 91 -14.56 -14.62 9.71
C ARG A 91 -15.33 -15.84 9.20
N ASP A 92 -16.38 -15.63 8.42
CA ASP A 92 -17.18 -16.70 7.83
C ASP A 92 -16.33 -17.57 6.88
N GLY A 93 -15.36 -16.95 6.18
CA GLY A 93 -14.31 -17.63 5.43
C GLY A 93 -13.22 -18.28 6.29
N LYS A 94 -13.30 -18.21 7.62
CA LYS A 94 -12.29 -18.71 8.57
C LYS A 94 -10.88 -18.13 8.35
N LEU A 95 -10.80 -16.93 7.81
CA LEU A 95 -9.53 -16.22 7.58
C LEU A 95 -9.11 -15.42 8.81
N VAL A 96 -10.08 -14.95 9.61
CA VAL A 96 -9.88 -14.18 10.83
C VAL A 96 -10.71 -14.80 11.93
N MET A 97 -10.20 -14.80 13.15
CA MET A 97 -10.91 -15.23 14.35
C MET A 97 -11.28 -14.02 15.18
N GLN A 98 -12.48 -14.03 15.76
CA GLN A 98 -12.94 -13.01 16.70
C GLN A 98 -13.01 -13.59 18.11
N HIS A 99 -12.48 -12.85 19.07
CA HIS A 99 -12.56 -13.13 20.50
C HIS A 99 -13.28 -11.97 21.18
N GLY A 100 -14.29 -12.29 21.99
CA GLY A 100 -15.16 -11.28 22.61
C GLY A 100 -16.20 -10.71 21.63
N GLU A 101 -17.03 -9.81 22.14
CA GLU A 101 -18.14 -9.20 21.42
C GLU A 101 -18.18 -7.68 21.59
N GLY A 102 -18.86 -7.00 20.68
CA GLY A 102 -19.12 -5.57 20.77
C GLY A 102 -17.83 -4.73 20.75
N LYS A 103 -17.67 -3.88 21.76
CA LYS A 103 -16.53 -2.95 21.85
C LYS A 103 -15.23 -3.66 22.25
N ASP A 104 -15.35 -4.78 22.96
CA ASP A 104 -14.21 -5.57 23.47
C ASP A 104 -13.76 -6.65 22.48
N ALA A 105 -14.32 -6.66 21.29
CA ALA A 105 -13.92 -7.60 20.24
C ALA A 105 -12.45 -7.41 19.87
N VAL A 106 -11.70 -8.52 19.86
CA VAL A 106 -10.33 -8.61 19.41
C VAL A 106 -10.26 -9.61 18.26
N TYR A 107 -9.66 -9.20 17.18
CA TYR A 107 -9.48 -10.03 15.99
C TYR A 107 -8.06 -10.58 15.95
N THR A 108 -7.93 -11.85 15.59
CA THR A 108 -6.64 -12.51 15.41
C THR A 108 -6.55 -13.13 14.01
N LEU A 109 -5.36 -13.08 13.44
CA LEU A 109 -5.07 -13.70 12.16
C LEU A 109 -4.24 -14.98 12.41
N PRO A 110 -4.82 -16.18 12.16
CA PRO A 110 -4.05 -17.42 12.19
C PRO A 110 -2.94 -17.40 11.14
N GLU A 111 -1.73 -17.81 11.52
CA GLU A 111 -0.55 -17.71 10.64
C GLU A 111 -0.74 -18.48 9.33
N GLU A 112 -1.36 -19.64 9.39
CA GLU A 112 -1.68 -20.47 8.23
C GLU A 112 -2.71 -19.83 7.28
N ARG A 113 -3.38 -18.78 7.68
CA ARG A 113 -4.37 -18.04 6.88
C ARG A 113 -3.81 -16.75 6.24
N ARG A 114 -2.59 -16.35 6.58
CA ARG A 114 -1.96 -15.12 6.05
C ARG A 114 -1.95 -15.10 4.51
N VAL A 115 -1.54 -16.19 3.89
CA VAL A 115 -1.47 -16.29 2.42
C VAL A 115 -2.84 -16.05 1.77
N ALA A 116 -3.92 -16.54 2.39
CA ALA A 116 -5.27 -16.31 1.86
C ALA A 116 -5.71 -14.83 2.00
N LEU A 117 -5.28 -14.15 3.06
CA LEU A 117 -5.53 -12.71 3.23
C LEU A 117 -4.72 -11.86 2.23
N GLU A 118 -3.54 -12.33 1.83
CA GLU A 118 -2.73 -11.64 0.82
C GLU A 118 -3.47 -11.47 -0.51
N TYR A 119 -4.34 -12.39 -0.87
CA TYR A 119 -5.18 -12.26 -2.06
C TYR A 119 -5.99 -10.95 -2.06
N TYR A 120 -6.61 -10.62 -0.93
CA TYR A 120 -7.39 -9.38 -0.80
C TYR A 120 -6.49 -8.14 -0.75
N LYS A 121 -5.40 -8.20 0.02
CA LYS A 121 -4.40 -7.12 0.12
C LYS A 121 -3.78 -6.80 -1.24
N ASN A 122 -3.49 -7.82 -2.05
CA ASN A 122 -2.83 -7.66 -3.34
C ASN A 122 -3.67 -6.86 -4.35
N ASN A 123 -4.98 -6.77 -4.14
CA ASN A 123 -5.83 -5.91 -4.98
C ASN A 123 -5.50 -4.42 -4.84
N ILE A 124 -4.90 -3.98 -3.73
CA ILE A 124 -4.62 -2.56 -3.46
C ILE A 124 -3.15 -2.26 -3.17
N ILE A 125 -2.28 -3.27 -3.06
CA ILE A 125 -0.86 -3.07 -2.71
C ILE A 125 -0.12 -2.19 -3.71
N HIS A 126 -0.51 -2.25 -4.98
CA HIS A 126 0.13 -1.50 -6.06
C HIS A 126 0.08 0.03 -5.86
N PHE A 127 -0.91 0.56 -5.13
CA PHE A 127 -0.96 1.97 -4.77
C PHE A 127 0.19 2.37 -3.85
N PHE A 128 0.59 1.50 -2.93
CA PHE A 128 1.61 1.79 -1.93
C PHE A 128 3.05 1.59 -2.42
N VAL A 129 3.25 0.86 -3.53
CA VAL A 129 4.59 0.43 -3.97
C VAL A 129 5.59 1.59 -4.13
N PRO A 130 5.30 2.70 -4.82
CA PRO A 130 6.28 3.78 -4.98
C PRO A 130 6.73 4.37 -3.63
N ARG A 131 5.80 4.68 -2.73
CA ARG A 131 6.10 5.19 -1.38
C ARG A 131 6.83 4.17 -0.52
N ALA A 132 6.42 2.89 -0.58
CA ALA A 132 7.07 1.82 0.15
C ALA A 132 8.53 1.62 -0.27
N LEU A 133 8.86 1.77 -1.55
CA LEU A 133 10.23 1.70 -2.05
C LEU A 133 11.09 2.86 -1.55
N ILE A 134 10.54 4.08 -1.51
CA ILE A 134 11.22 5.26 -0.94
C ILE A 134 11.45 5.04 0.56
N SER A 135 10.43 4.66 1.31
CA SER A 135 10.52 4.39 2.75
C SER A 135 11.54 3.29 3.05
N ALA A 136 11.52 2.18 2.29
CA ALA A 136 12.51 1.11 2.45
C ALA A 136 13.94 1.59 2.16
N ALA A 137 14.13 2.44 1.15
CA ALA A 137 15.44 2.99 0.80
C ALA A 137 15.98 3.96 1.87
N LEU A 138 15.10 4.68 2.58
CA LEU A 138 15.46 5.54 3.70
C LEU A 138 15.85 4.74 4.94
N LEU A 139 15.20 3.58 5.19
CA LEU A 139 15.40 2.74 6.37
C LEU A 139 16.63 1.80 6.28
N VAL A 140 17.29 1.69 5.14
CA VAL A 140 18.42 0.74 4.91
C VAL A 140 19.63 1.02 5.81
N ARG A 141 19.80 2.27 6.32
CA ARG A 141 20.91 2.63 7.20
C ARG A 141 20.40 3.46 8.37
N GLU A 142 20.36 2.85 9.55
CA GLU A 142 19.94 3.49 10.80
C GLU A 142 20.88 4.62 11.26
N ASP A 143 22.12 4.63 10.81
CA ASP A 143 23.18 5.61 11.12
C ASP A 143 23.12 6.88 10.24
N GLU A 144 22.43 6.86 9.10
CA GLU A 144 22.22 8.02 8.26
C GLU A 144 20.82 8.62 8.46
N ARG A 145 20.71 9.64 9.32
CA ARG A 145 19.44 10.36 9.56
C ARG A 145 18.89 11.10 8.34
N ALA A 146 19.73 11.39 7.34
CA ALA A 146 19.32 12.05 6.11
C ALA A 146 20.19 11.59 4.94
N VAL A 147 19.55 11.33 3.80
CA VAL A 147 20.17 10.84 2.56
C VAL A 147 20.03 11.89 1.48
N SER A 148 21.07 12.12 0.65
CA SER A 148 20.91 13.01 -0.51
C SER A 148 19.86 12.45 -1.46
N GLU A 149 19.09 13.33 -2.12
CA GLU A 149 18.04 12.90 -3.05
C GLU A 149 18.61 12.00 -4.16
N HIS A 150 19.80 12.33 -4.68
CA HIS A 150 20.48 11.50 -5.67
C HIS A 150 20.76 10.08 -5.16
N ALA A 151 21.30 9.95 -3.93
CA ALA A 151 21.59 8.65 -3.34
C ALA A 151 20.30 7.86 -3.04
N LEU A 152 19.24 8.54 -2.59
CA LEU A 152 17.92 7.95 -2.38
C LEU A 152 17.36 7.40 -3.70
N ARG A 153 17.37 8.19 -4.76
CA ARG A 153 16.92 7.81 -6.11
C ARG A 153 17.63 6.55 -6.62
N GLU A 154 18.96 6.50 -6.49
CA GLU A 154 19.74 5.32 -6.88
C GLU A 154 19.43 4.08 -6.01
N ARG A 155 19.21 4.25 -4.70
CA ARG A 155 18.78 3.15 -3.82
C ARG A 155 17.41 2.61 -4.24
N VAL A 156 16.43 3.49 -4.44
CA VAL A 156 15.08 3.13 -4.90
C VAL A 156 15.13 2.43 -6.26
N ARG A 157 15.96 2.93 -7.20
CA ARG A 157 16.15 2.31 -8.51
C ARG A 157 16.71 0.88 -8.40
N LYS A 158 17.64 0.64 -7.48
CA LYS A 158 18.18 -0.70 -7.22
C LYS A 158 17.13 -1.63 -6.63
N ILE A 159 16.38 -1.16 -5.62
CA ILE A 159 15.31 -1.95 -4.99
C ILE A 159 14.21 -2.25 -6.02
N SER A 160 13.78 -1.27 -6.82
CA SER A 160 12.73 -1.45 -7.82
C SER A 160 13.05 -2.52 -8.86
N ARG A 161 14.34 -2.70 -9.19
CA ARG A 161 14.78 -3.76 -10.12
C ARG A 161 14.56 -5.17 -9.56
N LEU A 162 14.62 -5.35 -8.24
CA LEU A 162 14.34 -6.64 -7.59
C LEU A 162 12.85 -7.00 -7.72
N PHE A 163 11.98 -6.00 -7.70
CA PHE A 163 10.54 -6.17 -7.77
C PHE A 163 9.96 -5.95 -9.18
N LYS A 164 10.84 -5.89 -10.21
CA LYS A 164 10.44 -5.63 -11.60
C LYS A 164 9.36 -6.58 -12.13
N TYR A 165 9.32 -7.81 -11.65
CA TYR A 165 8.37 -8.83 -12.06
C TYR A 165 7.18 -8.98 -11.12
N GLU A 166 7.26 -8.41 -9.94
CA GLU A 166 6.20 -8.46 -8.92
C GLU A 166 5.19 -7.31 -9.08
N PHE A 167 5.67 -6.12 -9.47
CA PHE A 167 4.85 -4.92 -9.60
C PHE A 167 4.91 -4.36 -11.01
N MET A 168 3.71 -4.04 -11.55
CA MET A 168 3.59 -3.37 -12.82
C MET A 168 3.67 -1.85 -12.63
N TYR A 169 4.79 -1.27 -13.01
CA TYR A 169 4.95 0.18 -13.07
C TYR A 169 4.27 0.75 -14.34
N ARG A 170 4.00 2.05 -14.37
CA ARG A 170 3.47 2.72 -15.57
C ARG A 170 4.37 2.44 -16.77
N ALA A 171 3.79 1.83 -17.81
CA ALA A 171 4.53 1.43 -19.00
C ALA A 171 5.02 2.63 -19.84
N ASP A 172 4.37 3.77 -19.71
CA ASP A 172 4.60 4.99 -20.49
C ASP A 172 5.26 6.11 -19.66
N THR A 173 5.69 5.82 -18.42
CA THR A 173 6.28 6.79 -17.50
C THR A 173 7.66 6.33 -17.11
N ASP A 174 8.63 7.25 -17.13
CA ASP A 174 9.99 6.97 -16.69
C ASP A 174 10.01 6.74 -15.17
N PHE A 175 11.01 5.96 -14.73
CA PHE A 175 11.25 5.71 -13.30
C PHE A 175 11.43 7.03 -12.52
N ASP A 176 12.12 8.00 -13.12
CA ASP A 176 12.41 9.27 -12.46
C ASP A 176 11.11 10.07 -12.21
N GLU A 177 10.18 10.08 -13.17
CA GLU A 177 8.86 10.71 -13.00
C GLU A 177 8.05 10.04 -11.87
N ILE A 178 8.04 8.70 -11.81
CA ILE A 178 7.34 7.97 -10.74
C ILE A 178 7.96 8.26 -9.37
N PHE A 179 9.29 8.33 -9.30
CA PHE A 179 10.02 8.65 -8.09
C PHE A 179 9.71 10.08 -7.62
N ASP A 180 9.78 11.07 -8.54
CA ASP A 180 9.56 12.48 -8.24
C ASP A 180 8.11 12.73 -7.77
N ASP A 181 7.13 12.12 -8.41
CA ASP A 181 5.73 12.21 -8.01
C ASP A 181 5.53 11.61 -6.60
N ALA A 182 6.05 10.40 -6.36
CA ALA A 182 5.92 9.75 -5.06
C ALA A 182 6.63 10.53 -3.95
N LEU A 183 7.84 11.03 -4.19
CA LEU A 183 8.59 11.83 -3.21
C LEU A 183 7.86 13.14 -2.91
N ARG A 184 7.35 13.84 -3.92
CA ARG A 184 6.54 15.06 -3.77
C ARG A 184 5.30 14.81 -2.93
N ASP A 185 4.61 13.71 -3.19
CA ASP A 185 3.42 13.33 -2.41
C ASP A 185 3.76 13.04 -0.95
N MET A 186 4.89 12.38 -0.68
CA MET A 186 5.35 12.11 0.69
C MET A 186 5.78 13.39 1.42
N LEU A 187 6.42 14.33 0.72
CA LEU A 187 6.74 15.66 1.26
C LEU A 187 5.47 16.44 1.60
N ASN A 188 4.49 16.47 0.69
CA ASN A 188 3.22 17.16 0.91
C ASN A 188 2.40 16.54 2.05
N ALA A 189 2.51 15.23 2.25
CA ALA A 189 1.87 14.51 3.35
C ALA A 189 2.61 14.64 4.69
N GLY A 190 3.82 15.24 4.70
CA GLY A 190 4.67 15.34 5.89
C GLY A 190 5.28 14.02 6.34
N GLU A 191 5.29 13.00 5.48
CA GLU A 191 5.90 11.69 5.77
C GLU A 191 7.44 11.75 5.73
N VAL A 192 7.99 12.66 4.95
CA VAL A 192 9.42 12.93 4.83
C VAL A 192 9.67 14.43 4.81
N GLU A 193 10.88 14.83 5.19
CA GLU A 193 11.34 16.21 5.15
C GLU A 193 12.52 16.38 4.21
N LEU A 194 12.59 17.51 3.53
CA LEU A 194 13.74 17.92 2.74
C LEU A 194 14.62 18.89 3.55
N LEU A 195 15.84 18.47 3.86
CA LEU A 195 16.85 19.27 4.55
C LEU A 195 17.95 19.67 3.54
N VAL A 196 17.85 20.87 2.99
CA VAL A 196 18.73 21.37 1.93
C VAL A 196 18.62 20.48 0.68
N ASP A 197 19.50 19.48 0.54
CA ASP A 197 19.52 18.47 -0.55
C ASP A 197 19.34 17.03 -0.02
N ARG A 198 18.91 16.88 1.24
CA ARG A 198 18.76 15.59 1.91
C ARG A 198 17.32 15.31 2.31
N VAL A 199 16.92 14.07 2.19
CA VAL A 199 15.59 13.55 2.55
C VAL A 199 15.70 12.71 3.81
N ARG A 200 14.79 12.90 4.76
CA ARG A 200 14.66 12.05 5.95
C ARG A 200 13.19 11.74 6.24
N PRO A 201 12.90 10.66 6.97
CA PRO A 201 11.57 10.46 7.55
C PRO A 201 11.25 11.60 8.54
N THR A 202 9.99 11.96 8.67
CA THR A 202 9.52 12.87 9.72
C THR A 202 9.50 12.15 11.05
N ASP A 203 10.03 12.76 12.11
CA ASP A 203 10.15 12.14 13.44
C ASP A 203 8.79 12.00 14.18
N ASP A 204 7.69 12.52 13.62
CA ASP A 204 6.37 12.65 14.26
C ASP A 204 5.35 11.55 13.87
N LEU A 205 5.80 10.40 13.40
CA LEU A 205 4.92 9.24 13.23
C LEU A 205 4.99 8.33 14.47
N GLY A 206 4.63 8.91 15.64
CA GLY A 206 4.46 8.19 16.89
C GLY A 206 3.14 7.43 17.00
#